data_82896b2a7626f71d2e9a88c1fdd124a5
#
_entry.id   82896b2a7626f71d2e9a88c1fdd124a5
#
_cell.length_a   1.000
_cell.length_b   1.000
_cell.length_c   1.000
_cell.angle_alpha   90.00
_cell.angle_beta   90.00
_cell.angle_gamma   90.00
#
_symmetry.space_group_name_H-M   'P 1'
#
loop_
_entity.id
_entity.type
_entity.pdbx_description
1 polymer ?
#
loop_
_entity_poly.entity_id
_entity_poly.type
_entity_poly.pdbx_seq_one_letter_code
_entity_poly.pdbx_strand_id
1 'polypeptide(L)'
;MRKMSYAGAIVEALRTSLSEDPTFSLVGSYVLGLGPKRILMDAIRTEFPDRLYDPPTSEAAIVSIGAGAAMAGARPFVDIGTASFSYVGWSPLVNEAAVARYMSGGSLRVPVVYHMRSRSCRE
;
A
#
# COMPACT_ATOMS: atom_id res chain seq x y z
N MET A 1 27.49 2.95 -10.80
CA MET A 1 26.27 2.36 -10.21
C MET A 1 25.78 3.29 -9.11
N ARG A 2 24.52 3.78 -9.19
CA ARG A 2 23.95 4.69 -8.20
C ARG A 2 23.66 3.92 -6.90
N LYS A 3 24.23 4.36 -5.78
CA LYS A 3 23.93 3.78 -4.45
C LYS A 3 22.71 4.50 -3.86
N MET A 4 21.75 3.76 -3.38
CA MET A 4 20.57 4.30 -2.69
C MET A 4 20.18 3.41 -1.51
N SER A 5 19.46 3.96 -0.54
CA SER A 5 18.91 3.17 0.55
C SER A 5 17.71 2.34 0.07
N TYR A 6 17.39 1.25 0.77
CA TYR A 6 16.20 0.44 0.50
C TYR A 6 14.92 1.28 0.52
N ALA A 7 14.75 2.13 1.55
CA ALA A 7 13.62 3.05 1.62
C ALA A 7 13.56 4.04 0.44
N GLY A 8 14.70 4.56 0.02
CA GLY A 8 14.79 5.42 -1.16
C GLY A 8 14.36 4.73 -2.44
N ALA A 9 14.73 3.45 -2.61
CA ALA A 9 14.32 2.66 -3.76
C ALA A 9 12.79 2.43 -3.79
N ILE A 10 12.17 2.15 -2.63
CA ILE A 10 10.70 2.03 -2.54
C ILE A 10 10.03 3.34 -2.93
N VAL A 11 10.48 4.48 -2.38
CA VAL A 11 9.89 5.79 -2.69
C VAL A 11 10.04 6.14 -4.16
N GLU A 12 11.19 5.87 -4.76
CA GLU A 12 11.40 6.09 -6.19
C GLU A 12 10.45 5.24 -7.04
N ALA A 13 10.28 3.95 -6.70
CA ALA A 13 9.34 3.06 -7.38
C ALA A 13 7.89 3.56 -7.25
N LEU A 14 7.46 3.98 -6.06
CA LEU A 14 6.12 4.53 -5.84
C LEU A 14 5.89 5.81 -6.65
N ARG A 15 6.86 6.72 -6.66
CA ARG A 15 6.77 7.95 -7.45
C ARG A 15 6.67 7.67 -8.95
N THR A 16 7.48 6.74 -9.46
CA THR A 16 7.43 6.31 -10.86
C THR A 16 6.07 5.73 -11.20
N SER A 17 5.55 4.83 -10.35
CA SER A 17 4.21 4.23 -10.57
C SER A 17 3.09 5.29 -10.56
N LEU A 18 3.14 6.27 -9.64
CA LEU A 18 2.19 7.38 -9.60
C LEU A 18 2.24 8.25 -10.86
N SER A 19 3.45 8.45 -11.42
CA SER A 19 3.64 9.26 -12.63
C SER A 19 3.17 8.55 -13.90
N GLU A 20 3.40 7.24 -13.99
CA GLU A 20 3.17 6.45 -15.21
C GLU A 20 1.76 5.86 -15.28
N ASP A 21 1.13 5.56 -14.13
CA ASP A 21 -0.18 4.92 -14.08
C ASP A 21 -1.21 5.80 -13.36
N PRO A 22 -2.20 6.36 -14.08
CA PRO A 22 -3.24 7.17 -13.48
C PRO A 22 -4.17 6.40 -12.54
N THR A 23 -4.18 5.08 -12.57
CA THR A 23 -4.98 4.22 -11.68
C THR A 23 -4.23 3.84 -10.41
N PHE A 24 -2.91 4.10 -10.34
CA PHE A 24 -2.10 3.78 -9.18
C PHE A 24 -2.36 4.76 -8.03
N SER A 25 -2.49 4.26 -6.82
CA SER A 25 -2.74 5.07 -5.62
C SER A 25 -2.06 4.48 -4.39
N LEU A 26 -1.90 5.30 -3.36
CA LEU A 26 -1.36 4.88 -2.07
C LEU A 26 -2.48 4.93 -1.02
N VAL A 27 -2.58 3.89 -0.21
CA VAL A 27 -3.53 3.77 0.89
C VAL A 27 -2.77 3.47 2.18
N GLY A 28 -3.03 4.27 3.22
CA GLY A 28 -2.33 4.17 4.50
C GLY A 28 -1.23 5.22 4.65
N SER A 29 -1.21 5.89 5.80
CA SER A 29 -0.34 7.05 6.06
C SER A 29 1.09 6.70 6.41
N TYR A 30 1.35 5.45 6.68
CA TYR A 30 2.62 5.04 7.29
C TYR A 30 3.60 4.40 6.32
N VAL A 31 3.42 4.61 5.01
CA VAL A 31 4.45 4.20 4.04
C VAL A 31 5.78 4.77 4.49
N LEU A 32 6.71 3.90 4.90
CA LEU A 32 8.01 4.19 5.53
C LEU A 32 7.94 4.59 7.03
N GLY A 33 6.79 4.51 7.69
CA GLY A 33 6.67 4.60 9.13
C GLY A 33 6.72 5.99 9.73
N LEU A 34 6.66 5.98 11.04
CA LEU A 34 6.91 7.14 11.88
C LEU A 34 8.42 7.26 12.06
N GLY A 35 9.01 8.38 11.69
CA GLY A 35 10.42 8.61 11.91
C GLY A 35 11.08 9.45 10.81
N PRO A 36 12.42 9.58 10.82
CA PRO A 36 13.15 10.45 9.90
C PRO A 36 12.91 10.13 8.41
N LYS A 37 12.60 8.88 8.10
CA LYS A 37 12.31 8.44 6.71
C LYS A 37 10.98 8.96 6.17
N ARG A 38 10.08 9.47 7.04
CA ARG A 38 8.83 10.11 6.63
C ARG A 38 9.06 11.24 5.63
N ILE A 39 10.15 11.98 5.79
CA ILE A 39 10.51 13.10 4.89
C ILE A 39 10.63 12.66 3.42
N LEU A 40 10.96 11.39 3.18
CA LEU A 40 11.05 10.87 1.80
C LEU A 40 9.68 10.82 1.10
N MET A 41 8.58 10.81 1.87
CA MET A 41 7.22 10.81 1.34
C MET A 41 6.65 12.21 1.12
N ASP A 42 7.27 13.24 1.68
CA ASP A 42 6.72 14.61 1.63
C ASP A 42 6.68 15.13 0.18
N ALA A 43 7.69 14.79 -0.62
CA ALA A 43 7.71 15.14 -2.04
C ALA A 43 6.55 14.47 -2.80
N ILE A 44 6.28 13.17 -2.54
CA ILE A 44 5.17 12.43 -3.16
C ILE A 44 3.82 13.05 -2.74
N ARG A 45 3.65 13.41 -1.47
CA ARG A 45 2.43 14.06 -0.98
C ARG A 45 2.16 15.40 -1.65
N THR A 46 3.21 16.17 -1.89
CA THR A 46 3.10 17.46 -2.59
C THR A 46 2.80 17.29 -4.07
N GLU A 47 3.41 16.29 -4.71
CA GLU A 47 3.30 16.06 -6.15
C GLU A 47 1.99 15.36 -6.55
N PHE A 48 1.46 14.47 -5.68
CA PHE A 48 0.28 13.64 -5.96
C PHE A 48 -0.73 13.66 -4.80
N PRO A 49 -1.23 14.83 -4.35
CA PRO A 49 -2.07 14.94 -3.15
C PRO A 49 -3.36 14.11 -3.24
N ASP A 50 -3.96 14.04 -4.43
CA ASP A 50 -5.24 13.36 -4.68
C ASP A 50 -5.10 11.85 -4.88
N ARG A 51 -3.89 11.32 -4.79
CA ARG A 51 -3.58 9.91 -5.02
C ARG A 51 -3.11 9.19 -3.74
N LEU A 52 -3.10 9.91 -2.62
CA LEU A 52 -2.72 9.40 -1.30
C LEU A 52 -3.93 9.47 -0.37
N TYR A 53 -4.39 8.30 0.04
CA TYR A 53 -5.54 8.14 0.93
C TYR A 53 -5.06 7.70 2.30
N ASP A 54 -5.39 8.48 3.31
CA ASP A 54 -5.00 8.25 4.70
C ASP A 54 -6.24 8.02 5.58
N PRO A 55 -6.83 6.83 5.54
CA PRO A 55 -8.00 6.51 6.35
C PRO A 55 -7.63 6.44 7.84
N PRO A 56 -8.61 6.51 8.73
CA PRO A 56 -8.40 6.23 10.15
C PRO A 56 -7.69 4.90 10.37
N THR A 57 -6.85 4.81 11.39
CA THR A 57 -6.05 3.62 11.68
C THR A 57 -6.95 2.44 12.03
N SER A 58 -7.16 1.57 11.05
CA SER A 58 -7.85 0.29 11.17
C SER A 58 -7.35 -0.60 10.05
N GLU A 59 -6.55 -1.59 10.37
CA GLU A 59 -5.93 -2.46 9.37
C GLU A 59 -6.97 -3.24 8.56
N ALA A 60 -8.05 -3.67 9.19
CA ALA A 60 -9.16 -4.33 8.48
C ALA A 60 -9.79 -3.38 7.45
N ALA A 61 -10.05 -2.12 7.82
CA ALA A 61 -10.58 -1.12 6.90
C ALA A 61 -9.60 -0.79 5.78
N ILE A 62 -8.31 -0.60 6.12
CA ILE A 62 -7.25 -0.29 5.16
C ILE A 62 -7.11 -1.39 4.10
N VAL A 63 -7.10 -2.66 4.54
CA VAL A 63 -7.05 -3.83 3.63
C VAL A 63 -8.29 -3.88 2.74
N SER A 64 -9.49 -3.69 3.32
CA SER A 64 -10.76 -3.71 2.57
C SER A 64 -10.86 -2.57 1.55
N ILE A 65 -10.42 -1.36 1.92
CA ILE A 65 -10.36 -0.21 0.99
C ILE A 65 -9.48 -0.56 -0.20
N GLY A 66 -8.29 -1.14 0.04
CA GLY A 66 -7.38 -1.56 -1.02
C GLY A 66 -8.00 -2.62 -1.94
N ALA A 67 -8.62 -3.67 -1.36
CA ALA A 67 -9.28 -4.71 -2.14
C ALA A 67 -10.43 -4.14 -2.98
N GLY A 68 -11.31 -3.34 -2.37
CA GLY A 68 -12.45 -2.72 -3.06
C GLY A 68 -12.02 -1.77 -4.18
N ALA A 69 -11.03 -0.92 -3.94
CA ALA A 69 -10.47 -0.04 -4.95
C ALA A 69 -9.88 -0.83 -6.14
N ALA A 70 -9.18 -1.93 -5.85
CA ALA A 70 -8.63 -2.80 -6.89
C ALA A 70 -9.72 -3.49 -7.70
N MET A 71 -10.80 -3.97 -7.07
CA MET A 71 -11.97 -4.53 -7.75
C MET A 71 -12.66 -3.49 -8.64
N ALA A 72 -12.63 -2.22 -8.25
CA ALA A 72 -13.16 -1.10 -9.02
C ALA A 72 -12.22 -0.60 -10.15
N GLY A 73 -11.07 -1.24 -10.35
CA GLY A 73 -10.14 -0.94 -11.44
C GLY A 73 -8.94 -0.07 -11.07
N ALA A 74 -8.80 0.32 -9.81
CA ALA A 74 -7.58 0.97 -9.33
C ALA A 74 -6.44 -0.04 -9.12
N ARG A 75 -5.23 0.49 -8.93
CA ARG A 75 -4.02 -0.29 -8.61
C ARG A 75 -3.40 0.23 -7.31
N PRO A 76 -3.99 -0.06 -6.17
CA PRO A 76 -3.54 0.49 -4.91
C PRO A 76 -2.29 -0.22 -4.36
N PHE A 77 -1.38 0.57 -3.82
CA PHE A 77 -0.34 0.13 -2.91
C PHE A 77 -0.81 0.47 -1.49
N VAL A 78 -1.00 -0.56 -0.68
CA VAL A 78 -1.60 -0.47 0.66
C VAL A 78 -0.55 -0.73 1.72
N ASP A 79 -0.27 0.26 2.56
CA ASP A 79 0.65 0.08 3.69
C ASP A 79 -0.12 -0.29 4.96
N ILE A 80 0.08 -1.52 5.42
CA ILE A 80 -0.51 -2.04 6.67
C ILE A 80 0.38 -1.71 7.88
N GLY A 81 1.59 -1.20 7.64
CA GLY A 81 2.56 -0.89 8.68
C GLY A 81 3.40 -2.10 9.09
N THR A 82 3.32 -2.52 10.34
CA THR A 82 4.09 -3.67 10.85
C THR A 82 3.43 -4.99 10.45
N ALA A 83 4.23 -6.02 10.13
CA ALA A 83 3.70 -7.32 9.71
C ALA A 83 2.74 -7.94 10.74
N SER A 84 2.95 -7.69 12.04
CA SER A 84 2.02 -8.15 13.09
C SER A 84 0.63 -7.52 13.00
N PHE A 85 0.48 -6.35 12.40
CA PHE A 85 -0.82 -5.71 12.21
C PHE A 85 -1.68 -6.40 11.14
N SER A 86 -1.06 -7.23 10.29
CA SER A 86 -1.82 -8.05 9.34
C SER A 86 -2.81 -9.00 10.00
N TYR A 87 -2.58 -9.40 11.25
CA TYR A 87 -3.54 -10.22 11.99
C TYR A 87 -4.90 -9.56 12.16
N VAL A 88 -4.94 -8.22 12.33
CA VAL A 88 -6.18 -7.45 12.43
C VAL A 88 -6.88 -7.36 11.07
N GLY A 89 -6.10 -7.25 10.00
CA GLY A 89 -6.60 -7.22 8.62
C GLY A 89 -6.69 -8.59 7.93
N TRP A 90 -6.53 -9.69 8.66
CA TRP A 90 -6.40 -11.02 8.07
C TRP A 90 -7.64 -11.47 7.29
N SER A 91 -8.83 -11.29 7.88
CA SER A 91 -10.08 -11.70 7.24
C SER A 91 -10.28 -11.05 5.85
N PRO A 92 -10.26 -9.73 5.69
CA PRO A 92 -10.41 -9.14 4.37
C PRO A 92 -9.24 -9.46 3.42
N LEU A 93 -8.06 -9.76 3.93
CA LEU A 93 -6.93 -10.15 3.11
C LEU A 93 -7.13 -11.53 2.46
N VAL A 94 -7.57 -12.52 3.24
CA VAL A 94 -7.68 -13.91 2.78
C VAL A 94 -9.06 -14.26 2.23
N ASN A 95 -10.14 -13.69 2.80
CA ASN A 95 -11.52 -14.03 2.42
C ASN A 95 -12.08 -13.09 1.34
N GLU A 96 -11.45 -11.94 1.11
CA GLU A 96 -11.89 -10.96 0.11
C GLU A 96 -10.84 -10.83 -1.01
N ALA A 97 -9.69 -10.23 -0.72
CA ALA A 97 -8.71 -9.91 -1.74
C ALA A 97 -8.14 -11.16 -2.45
N ALA A 98 -7.74 -12.18 -1.68
CA ALA A 98 -7.08 -13.35 -2.23
C ALA A 98 -8.03 -14.24 -3.04
N VAL A 99 -9.31 -14.33 -2.65
CA VAL A 99 -10.26 -15.27 -3.27
C VAL A 99 -11.21 -14.63 -4.28
N ALA A 100 -11.30 -13.29 -4.33
CA ALA A 100 -12.26 -12.57 -5.18
C ALA A 100 -12.26 -13.03 -6.64
N ARG A 101 -11.08 -13.23 -7.24
CA ARG A 101 -10.96 -13.70 -8.62
C ARG A 101 -11.54 -15.11 -8.80
N TYR A 102 -11.29 -16.02 -7.86
CA TYR A 102 -11.81 -17.38 -7.91
C TYR A 102 -13.33 -17.38 -7.71
N MET A 103 -13.81 -16.72 -6.67
CA MET A 103 -15.22 -16.66 -6.31
C MET A 103 -16.10 -15.99 -7.38
N SER A 104 -15.53 -15.05 -8.14
CA SER A 104 -16.21 -14.36 -9.24
C SER A 104 -16.13 -15.10 -10.59
N GLY A 105 -15.59 -16.32 -10.64
CA GLY A 105 -15.36 -17.02 -11.89
C GLY A 105 -14.39 -16.31 -12.84
N GLY A 106 -13.46 -15.50 -12.29
CA GLY A 106 -12.45 -14.77 -13.04
C GLY A 106 -12.86 -13.37 -13.49
N SER A 107 -14.10 -12.95 -13.23
CA SER A 107 -14.63 -11.63 -13.65
C SER A 107 -13.99 -10.47 -12.88
N LEU A 108 -13.68 -10.67 -11.59
CA LEU A 108 -12.98 -9.68 -10.78
C LEU A 108 -11.46 -9.86 -10.84
N ARG A 109 -10.76 -8.73 -10.85
CA ARG A 109 -9.30 -8.68 -10.65
C ARG A 109 -9.03 -7.83 -9.42
N VAL A 110 -7.99 -8.19 -8.66
CA VAL A 110 -7.59 -7.46 -7.45
C VAL A 110 -6.09 -7.15 -7.55
N PRO A 111 -5.68 -6.22 -8.43
CA PRO A 111 -4.29 -5.83 -8.61
C PRO A 111 -3.84 -4.89 -7.47
N VAL A 112 -3.74 -5.42 -6.26
CA VAL A 112 -3.33 -4.71 -5.05
C VAL A 112 -1.98 -5.21 -4.57
N VAL A 113 -1.16 -4.30 -4.03
CA VAL A 113 0.05 -4.62 -3.29
C VAL A 113 -0.18 -4.31 -1.82
N TYR A 114 -0.08 -5.30 -0.96
CA TYR A 114 -0.07 -5.11 0.49
C TYR A 114 1.37 -5.07 1.01
N HIS A 115 1.77 -3.91 1.49
CA HIS A 115 3.09 -3.67 2.05
C HIS A 115 3.07 -3.82 3.56
N MET A 116 4.00 -4.60 4.09
CA MET A 116 4.20 -4.82 5.51
C MET A 116 5.68 -4.77 5.82
N ARG A 117 6.03 -4.23 6.98
CA ARG A 117 7.42 -4.14 7.44
C ARG A 117 7.67 -5.13 8.56
N SER A 118 8.72 -5.91 8.43
CA SER A 118 9.28 -6.62 9.58
C SER A 118 10.08 -5.62 10.42
N ARG A 119 9.81 -5.54 11.71
CA ARG A 119 10.63 -4.78 12.64
C ARG A 119 11.87 -5.62 12.98
N SER A 120 13.01 -5.26 12.42
CA SER A 120 14.28 -5.79 12.91
C SER A 120 14.50 -5.25 14.34
N CYS A 121 14.67 -6.15 15.30
CA CYS A 121 15.02 -5.79 16.67
C CYS A 121 16.53 -5.49 16.80
N ARG A 122 17.21 -5.19 15.71
CA ARG A 122 18.63 -4.83 15.71
C ARG A 122 18.79 -3.47 15.03
N GLU A 123 18.96 -2.47 15.81
CA GLU A 123 19.85 -1.36 15.56
C GLU A 123 21.11 -1.59 16.35
#